data_f040fa97360b28055733165207bb5ea6
#
_entry.id   f040fa97360b28055733165207bb5ea6
#
_cell.length_a   1.000
_cell.length_b   1.000
_cell.length_c   1.000
_cell.angle_alpha   90.00
_cell.angle_beta   90.00
_cell.angle_gamma   90.00
#
_symmetry.space_group_name_H-M   'P 1'
#
loop_
_entity.id
_entity.type
_entity.pdbx_description
1 polymer ?
#
loop_
_entity_poly.entity_id
_entity_poly.type
_entity_poly.pdbx_seq_one_letter_code
_entity_poly.pdbx_strand_id
1 'polypeptide(L)'
;MRNIIHPISLARLAALLFPLLLAATAGAEAPAKTAATNLNASEWCTILSKSLPGVTTSRCRLAELQTASQKSVEGRPLSVRDIKPRTTPRLKILVLGGIHGDEMTSSTIVFDWIERARKVNALDIHWRMLPLVNPDGLIKHPSTRVNARGVDLNRNFPTSDWKAKSLQYWVQKTGSDPRRYPGQAPLSEPETRWVHNHVDGFKPDLIVSVHAPYGVLDFDGPPPPPSKLGGLLLDQVGIYPGSLGNYGGVDKNVPVVTVELKHAIDPPSAKELDRMWQDLMEWIDKRLLKS
;
A
#
# COMPACT_ATOMS: atom_id res chain seq x y z
N MET A 1 58.91 -66.87 7.69
CA MET A 1 58.71 -68.28 7.27
C MET A 1 57.27 -68.48 6.82
N ARG A 2 57.12 -69.05 5.64
CA ARG A 2 55.90 -69.49 4.94
C ARG A 2 55.04 -68.49 4.25
N ASN A 3 55.32 -68.35 2.96
CA ASN A 3 54.43 -67.96 1.87
C ASN A 3 53.24 -68.90 1.75
N ILE A 4 52.05 -68.36 1.52
CA ILE A 4 50.96 -69.09 0.93
C ILE A 4 50.35 -68.19 -0.18
N ILE A 5 50.56 -68.65 -1.41
CA ILE A 5 49.97 -68.17 -2.66
C ILE A 5 48.61 -68.87 -2.79
N HIS A 6 47.55 -68.13 -3.09
CA HIS A 6 46.30 -68.70 -3.59
C HIS A 6 45.77 -67.94 -4.86
N PRO A 7 45.07 -68.62 -5.71
CA PRO A 7 45.03 -68.31 -7.14
C PRO A 7 43.93 -67.36 -7.58
N ILE A 8 44.18 -66.76 -8.75
CA ILE A 8 43.31 -65.88 -9.48
C ILE A 8 42.08 -66.63 -10.00
N SER A 9 40.90 -66.22 -9.64
CA SER A 9 39.63 -66.69 -10.26
C SER A 9 39.10 -65.62 -11.24
N LEU A 10 39.05 -66.01 -12.52
CA LEU A 10 38.39 -65.29 -13.60
C LEU A 10 36.87 -65.28 -13.37
N ALA A 11 36.28 -64.16 -13.05
CA ALA A 11 34.84 -63.98 -13.07
C ALA A 11 34.43 -63.13 -14.29
N ARG A 12 33.52 -63.68 -15.04
CA ARG A 12 32.96 -63.26 -16.31
C ARG A 12 32.31 -61.86 -16.24
N LEU A 13 32.66 -60.97 -17.18
CA LEU A 13 31.96 -59.75 -17.46
C LEU A 13 30.57 -60.05 -18.05
N ALA A 14 29.52 -59.85 -17.31
CA ALA A 14 28.16 -59.79 -17.85
C ALA A 14 27.82 -58.31 -18.16
N ALA A 15 27.74 -58.02 -19.45
CA ALA A 15 27.27 -56.70 -19.90
C ALA A 15 25.75 -56.59 -19.70
N LEU A 16 25.38 -55.79 -18.72
CA LEU A 16 23.99 -55.37 -18.50
C LEU A 16 23.70 -54.16 -19.39
N LEU A 17 22.94 -54.39 -20.47
CA LEU A 17 22.32 -53.37 -21.29
C LEU A 17 21.18 -52.70 -20.46
N PHE A 18 21.42 -51.47 -19.99
CA PHE A 18 20.36 -50.63 -19.41
C PHE A 18 19.64 -49.90 -20.56
N PRO A 19 18.33 -50.00 -20.66
CA PRO A 19 17.57 -49.17 -21.58
C PRO A 19 17.56 -47.71 -21.09
N LEU A 20 18.01 -46.80 -21.93
CA LEU A 20 17.90 -45.34 -21.73
C LEU A 20 16.42 -44.98 -21.78
N LEU A 21 15.77 -44.83 -20.64
CA LEU A 21 14.47 -44.15 -20.56
C LEU A 21 14.70 -42.65 -20.77
N LEU A 22 14.33 -42.15 -21.97
CA LEU A 22 14.15 -40.71 -22.17
C LEU A 22 12.96 -40.27 -21.30
N ALA A 23 13.25 -39.66 -20.14
CA ALA A 23 12.28 -38.92 -19.41
C ALA A 23 11.96 -37.61 -20.17
N ALA A 24 10.79 -37.58 -20.81
CA ALA A 24 10.22 -36.32 -21.32
C ALA A 24 9.99 -35.39 -20.15
N THR A 25 10.83 -34.39 -20.00
CA THR A 25 10.56 -33.27 -19.08
C THR A 25 9.38 -32.50 -19.63
N ALA A 26 8.20 -32.72 -19.06
CA ALA A 26 7.08 -31.81 -19.23
C ALA A 26 7.53 -30.45 -18.69
N GLY A 27 7.85 -29.54 -19.60
CA GLY A 27 8.11 -28.17 -19.29
C GLY A 27 6.85 -27.59 -18.62
N ALA A 28 6.91 -27.31 -17.31
CA ALA A 28 5.91 -26.51 -16.65
C ALA A 28 5.93 -25.13 -17.33
N GLU A 29 4.94 -24.87 -18.15
CA GLU A 29 4.70 -23.56 -18.73
C GLU A 29 4.57 -22.56 -17.58
N ALA A 30 5.51 -21.63 -17.47
CA ALA A 30 5.42 -20.53 -16.50
C ALA A 30 4.09 -19.81 -16.76
N PRO A 31 3.31 -19.46 -15.70
CA PRO A 31 2.03 -18.78 -15.87
C PRO A 31 2.28 -17.55 -16.74
N ALA A 32 1.54 -17.46 -17.85
CA ALA A 32 1.61 -16.34 -18.77
C ALA A 32 1.49 -15.04 -17.96
N LYS A 33 2.53 -14.20 -18.01
CA LYS A 33 2.47 -12.83 -17.53
C LYS A 33 1.26 -12.20 -18.20
N THR A 34 0.19 -11.97 -17.43
CA THR A 34 -0.99 -11.25 -17.91
C THR A 34 -0.47 -9.94 -18.47
N ALA A 35 -0.56 -9.76 -19.77
CA ALA A 35 -0.08 -8.56 -20.44
C ALA A 35 -0.66 -7.36 -19.70
N ALA A 36 0.20 -6.38 -19.37
CA ALA A 36 -0.21 -5.10 -18.78
C ALA A 36 -1.20 -4.47 -19.77
N THR A 37 -2.47 -4.70 -19.55
CA THR A 37 -3.55 -4.17 -20.37
C THR A 37 -3.57 -2.67 -20.17
N ASN A 38 -3.54 -1.90 -21.25
CA ASN A 38 -3.81 -0.46 -21.21
C ASN A 38 -5.29 -0.26 -20.85
N LEU A 39 -5.62 -0.51 -19.57
CA LEU A 39 -6.97 -0.35 -19.05
C LEU A 39 -7.38 1.11 -19.18
N ASN A 40 -8.48 1.35 -19.88
CA ASN A 40 -9.11 2.67 -19.87
C ASN A 40 -9.80 2.92 -18.52
N ALA A 41 -10.15 4.18 -18.25
CA ALA A 41 -10.75 4.57 -16.97
C ALA A 41 -12.07 3.81 -16.66
N SER A 42 -12.86 3.47 -17.69
CA SER A 42 -14.12 2.75 -17.51
C SER A 42 -13.90 1.28 -17.11
N GLU A 43 -12.95 0.62 -17.77
CA GLU A 43 -12.55 -0.75 -17.45
C GLU A 43 -11.97 -0.84 -16.04
N TRP A 44 -11.10 0.13 -15.69
CA TRP A 44 -10.54 0.21 -14.35
C TRP A 44 -11.62 0.39 -13.28
N CYS A 45 -12.59 1.28 -13.49
CA CYS A 45 -13.72 1.44 -12.57
C CYS A 45 -14.60 0.19 -12.46
N THR A 46 -14.71 -0.60 -13.52
CA THR A 46 -15.44 -1.88 -13.47
C THR A 46 -14.69 -2.91 -12.60
N ILE A 47 -13.37 -2.95 -12.67
CA ILE A 47 -12.55 -3.81 -11.80
C ILE A 47 -12.67 -3.36 -10.34
N LEU A 48 -12.48 -2.07 -10.07
CA LEU A 48 -12.56 -1.51 -8.72
C LEU A 48 -13.92 -1.74 -8.06
N SER A 49 -15.02 -1.62 -8.82
CA SER A 49 -16.35 -1.84 -8.28
C SER A 49 -16.64 -3.30 -7.88
N LYS A 50 -15.89 -4.26 -8.42
CA LYS A 50 -15.94 -5.67 -8.02
C LYS A 50 -15.04 -6.00 -6.84
N SER A 51 -14.00 -5.19 -6.61
CA SER A 51 -12.96 -5.45 -5.61
C SER A 51 -13.13 -4.63 -4.33
N LEU A 52 -13.77 -3.46 -4.41
CA LEU A 52 -13.91 -2.54 -3.28
C LEU A 52 -15.35 -2.48 -2.78
N PRO A 53 -15.62 -2.81 -1.51
CA PRO A 53 -16.95 -2.71 -0.93
C PRO A 53 -17.44 -1.25 -0.94
N GLY A 54 -18.68 -1.01 -1.39
CA GLY A 54 -19.27 0.33 -1.42
C GLY A 54 -18.77 1.27 -2.53
N VAL A 55 -17.89 0.82 -3.41
CA VAL A 55 -17.45 1.57 -4.61
C VAL A 55 -18.17 1.03 -5.84
N THR A 56 -19.24 1.70 -6.26
CA THR A 56 -19.92 1.38 -7.52
C THR A 56 -19.13 1.90 -8.72
N THR A 57 -19.37 1.32 -9.91
CA THR A 57 -18.78 1.83 -11.16
C THR A 57 -19.12 3.31 -11.39
N SER A 58 -20.35 3.73 -11.05
CA SER A 58 -20.76 5.13 -11.13
C SER A 58 -19.96 6.02 -10.19
N ARG A 59 -19.79 5.61 -8.92
CA ARG A 59 -18.99 6.36 -7.93
C ARG A 59 -17.54 6.51 -8.38
N CYS A 60 -16.94 5.45 -8.90
CA CYS A 60 -15.57 5.48 -9.42
C CYS A 60 -15.44 6.45 -10.61
N ARG A 61 -16.37 6.43 -11.57
CA ARG A 61 -16.37 7.36 -12.71
C ARG A 61 -16.54 8.81 -12.27
N LEU A 62 -17.46 9.07 -11.33
CA LEU A 62 -17.68 10.41 -10.76
C LEU A 62 -16.47 10.93 -9.97
N ALA A 63 -15.59 10.08 -9.49
CA ALA A 63 -14.35 10.49 -8.87
C ALA A 63 -13.38 11.16 -9.87
N GLU A 64 -13.55 10.97 -11.18
CA GLU A 64 -12.75 11.59 -12.26
C GLU A 64 -11.24 11.43 -12.02
N LEU A 65 -10.84 10.19 -11.75
CA LEU A 65 -9.44 9.87 -11.45
C LEU A 65 -8.56 10.08 -12.69
N GLN A 66 -7.42 10.70 -12.50
CA GLN A 66 -6.37 10.84 -13.49
C GLN A 66 -5.37 9.70 -13.31
N THR A 67 -5.12 8.94 -14.39
CA THR A 67 -4.13 7.87 -14.38
C THR A 67 -2.73 8.46 -14.53
N ALA A 68 -1.83 8.08 -13.62
CA ALA A 68 -0.42 8.44 -13.71
C ALA A 68 0.26 7.70 -14.88
N SER A 69 1.36 8.26 -15.39
CA SER A 69 2.26 7.55 -16.31
C SER A 69 2.94 6.36 -15.62
N GLN A 70 3.18 6.48 -14.32
CA GLN A 70 3.74 5.44 -13.47
C GLN A 70 2.70 4.34 -13.21
N LYS A 71 3.15 3.10 -13.20
CA LYS A 71 2.31 1.91 -13.01
C LYS A 71 2.78 1.12 -11.80
N SER A 72 1.92 0.25 -11.27
CA SER A 72 2.30 -0.76 -10.29
C SER A 72 3.29 -1.78 -10.87
N VAL A 73 3.79 -2.69 -10.06
CA VAL A 73 4.70 -3.78 -10.49
C VAL A 73 4.09 -4.59 -11.64
N GLU A 74 2.80 -4.90 -11.59
CA GLU A 74 2.11 -5.67 -12.65
C GLU A 74 1.49 -4.77 -13.74
N GLY A 75 1.87 -3.49 -13.78
CA GLY A 75 1.44 -2.57 -14.84
C GLY A 75 0.03 -2.00 -14.66
N ARG A 76 -0.60 -2.16 -13.48
CA ARG A 76 -1.93 -1.59 -13.20
C ARG A 76 -1.88 -0.08 -13.02
N PRO A 77 -2.98 0.63 -13.31
CA PRO A 77 -3.06 2.07 -13.15
C PRO A 77 -2.85 2.52 -11.71
N LEU A 78 -1.96 3.50 -11.49
CA LEU A 78 -1.92 4.32 -10.30
C LEU A 78 -2.69 5.61 -10.60
N SER A 79 -3.65 5.97 -9.76
CA SER A 79 -4.59 7.03 -10.08
C SER A 79 -4.70 8.05 -8.97
N VAL A 80 -4.81 9.32 -9.37
CA VAL A 80 -4.89 10.47 -8.48
C VAL A 80 -6.11 11.32 -8.82
N ARG A 81 -6.69 11.95 -7.79
CA ARG A 81 -7.65 13.05 -7.94
C ARG A 81 -7.10 14.31 -7.32
N ASP A 82 -6.94 15.38 -8.12
CA ASP A 82 -6.70 16.74 -7.64
C ASP A 82 -8.02 17.50 -7.57
N ILE A 83 -8.29 18.13 -6.41
CA ILE A 83 -9.44 19.03 -6.20
C ILE A 83 -8.87 20.35 -5.74
N LYS A 84 -8.81 21.32 -6.65
CA LYS A 84 -8.26 22.65 -6.39
C LYS A 84 -9.38 23.59 -5.95
N PRO A 85 -9.13 24.51 -5.01
CA PRO A 85 -10.04 25.60 -4.73
C PRO A 85 -10.05 26.60 -5.92
N ARG A 86 -11.03 27.47 -5.93
CA ARG A 86 -11.10 28.56 -6.92
C ARG A 86 -10.12 29.70 -6.65
N THR A 87 -9.70 29.82 -5.41
CA THR A 87 -8.74 30.80 -4.88
C THR A 87 -7.36 30.18 -4.72
N THR A 88 -6.38 30.96 -4.28
CA THR A 88 -5.09 30.42 -3.85
C THR A 88 -5.31 29.46 -2.67
N PRO A 89 -4.80 28.23 -2.72
CA PRO A 89 -5.01 27.27 -1.63
C PRO A 89 -4.35 27.77 -0.34
N ARG A 90 -5.09 27.69 0.75
CA ARG A 90 -4.58 27.97 2.10
C ARG A 90 -3.80 26.77 2.66
N LEU A 91 -4.18 25.56 2.26
CA LEU A 91 -3.52 24.32 2.63
C LEU A 91 -3.49 23.34 1.45
N LYS A 92 -2.49 22.46 1.44
CA LYS A 92 -2.35 21.31 0.55
C LYS A 92 -2.45 20.04 1.37
N ILE A 93 -3.42 19.21 1.09
CA ILE A 93 -3.63 17.96 1.83
C ILE A 93 -3.50 16.77 0.89
N LEU A 94 -2.60 15.84 1.23
CA LEU A 94 -2.44 14.56 0.56
C LEU A 94 -3.21 13.50 1.34
N VAL A 95 -4.17 12.84 0.67
CA VAL A 95 -4.94 11.73 1.25
C VAL A 95 -4.62 10.47 0.48
N LEU A 96 -4.37 9.38 1.16
CA LEU A 96 -4.13 8.09 0.51
C LEU A 96 -4.82 6.94 1.24
N GLY A 97 -5.24 5.95 0.44
CA GLY A 97 -5.79 4.68 0.90
C GLY A 97 -5.23 3.51 0.11
N GLY A 98 -5.50 2.29 0.57
CA GLY A 98 -5.10 1.08 -0.13
C GLY A 98 -3.61 0.91 -0.31
N ILE A 99 -2.78 1.37 0.62
CA ILE A 99 -1.35 1.07 0.65
C ILE A 99 -1.14 -0.43 0.94
N HIS A 100 -2.05 -1.02 1.72
CA HIS A 100 -2.19 -2.46 1.88
C HIS A 100 -3.43 -2.92 1.09
N GLY A 101 -3.24 -3.89 0.19
CA GLY A 101 -4.30 -4.30 -0.73
C GLY A 101 -5.45 -5.07 -0.07
N ASP A 102 -5.22 -5.68 1.09
CA ASP A 102 -6.23 -6.40 1.88
C ASP A 102 -7.04 -5.49 2.84
N GLU A 103 -6.72 -4.20 2.90
CA GLU A 103 -7.44 -3.19 3.68
C GLU A 103 -8.42 -2.41 2.77
N MET A 104 -9.41 -3.10 2.19
CA MET A 104 -10.28 -2.58 1.12
C MET A 104 -11.04 -1.33 1.53
N THR A 105 -11.50 -1.25 2.78
CA THR A 105 -12.25 -0.11 3.32
C THR A 105 -11.43 1.18 3.32
N SER A 106 -10.11 1.08 3.42
CA SER A 106 -9.22 2.24 3.35
C SER A 106 -9.32 2.96 2.00
N SER A 107 -9.40 2.21 0.90
CA SER A 107 -9.68 2.76 -0.43
C SER A 107 -11.09 3.33 -0.53
N THR A 108 -12.09 2.59 -0.03
CA THR A 108 -13.50 3.00 -0.08
C THR A 108 -13.74 4.37 0.57
N ILE A 109 -13.10 4.62 1.71
CA ILE A 109 -13.18 5.91 2.41
C ILE A 109 -12.63 7.04 1.56
N VAL A 110 -11.50 6.84 0.88
CA VAL A 110 -10.93 7.90 0.03
C VAL A 110 -11.87 8.23 -1.13
N PHE A 111 -12.58 7.26 -1.72
CA PHE A 111 -13.63 7.53 -2.70
C PHE A 111 -14.77 8.36 -2.10
N ASP A 112 -15.18 8.09 -0.87
CA ASP A 112 -16.19 8.90 -0.16
C ASP A 112 -15.69 10.34 0.07
N TRP A 113 -14.46 10.51 0.50
CA TRP A 113 -13.89 11.82 0.77
C TRP A 113 -13.62 12.64 -0.51
N ILE A 114 -13.32 12.00 -1.65
CA ILE A 114 -13.31 12.68 -2.96
C ILE A 114 -14.67 13.32 -3.24
N GLU A 115 -15.76 12.58 -3.00
CA GLU A 115 -17.11 13.10 -3.23
C GLU A 115 -17.43 14.29 -2.32
N ARG A 116 -17.05 14.23 -1.02
CA ARG A 116 -17.25 15.29 -0.05
C ARG A 116 -16.44 16.54 -0.39
N ALA A 117 -15.16 16.39 -0.67
CA ALA A 117 -14.29 17.50 -1.02
C ALA A 117 -14.72 18.21 -2.31
N ARG A 118 -15.32 17.49 -3.26
CA ARG A 118 -15.89 18.07 -4.49
C ARG A 118 -17.16 18.90 -4.22
N LYS A 119 -17.99 18.45 -3.25
CA LYS A 119 -19.24 19.16 -2.94
C LYS A 119 -19.01 20.44 -2.16
N VAL A 120 -18.11 20.41 -1.19
CA VAL A 120 -17.84 21.55 -0.29
C VAL A 120 -16.35 21.68 -0.03
N ASN A 121 -15.71 22.64 -0.67
CA ASN A 121 -14.32 23.02 -0.36
C ASN A 121 -14.30 24.37 0.39
N ALA A 122 -14.91 24.41 1.58
CA ALA A 122 -15.14 25.62 2.35
C ALA A 122 -13.89 26.29 2.93
N LEU A 123 -12.76 25.56 2.99
CA LEU A 123 -11.52 26.02 3.61
C LEU A 123 -10.42 26.33 2.58
N ASP A 124 -10.76 26.45 1.30
CA ASP A 124 -9.81 26.69 0.21
C ASP A 124 -8.61 25.72 0.23
N ILE A 125 -8.90 24.43 0.38
CA ILE A 125 -7.90 23.37 0.44
C ILE A 125 -7.65 22.81 -0.95
N HIS A 126 -6.36 22.66 -1.32
CA HIS A 126 -5.98 21.84 -2.46
C HIS A 126 -5.84 20.38 -1.99
N TRP A 127 -6.82 19.56 -2.31
CA TRP A 127 -6.80 18.13 -2.03
C TRP A 127 -6.11 17.38 -3.15
N ARG A 128 -5.17 16.51 -2.80
CA ARG A 128 -4.62 15.48 -3.68
C ARG A 128 -4.94 14.13 -3.05
N MET A 129 -5.71 13.30 -3.75
CA MET A 129 -6.23 12.04 -3.22
C MET A 129 -5.78 10.86 -4.08
N LEU A 130 -5.15 9.87 -3.43
CA LEU A 130 -4.65 8.62 -4.00
C LEU A 130 -5.50 7.48 -3.45
N PRO A 131 -6.62 7.10 -4.09
CA PRO A 131 -7.58 6.18 -3.47
C PRO A 131 -7.06 4.73 -3.38
N LEU A 132 -6.07 4.36 -4.18
CA LEU A 132 -5.51 3.01 -4.18
C LEU A 132 -4.03 3.05 -4.55
N VAL A 133 -3.17 2.80 -3.57
CA VAL A 133 -1.71 2.78 -3.75
C VAL A 133 -1.23 1.40 -4.20
N ASN A 134 -1.82 0.31 -3.72
CA ASN A 134 -1.43 -1.08 -4.00
C ASN A 134 -2.51 -1.84 -4.80
N PRO A 135 -2.68 -1.55 -6.09
CA PRO A 135 -3.67 -2.25 -6.91
C PRO A 135 -3.35 -3.74 -7.11
N ASP A 136 -2.08 -4.11 -7.10
CA ASP A 136 -1.67 -5.50 -7.27
C ASP A 136 -2.05 -6.35 -6.07
N GLY A 137 -1.85 -5.84 -4.86
CA GLY A 137 -2.28 -6.51 -3.64
C GLY A 137 -3.81 -6.62 -3.52
N LEU A 138 -4.55 -5.59 -3.96
CA LEU A 138 -6.02 -5.62 -3.96
C LEU A 138 -6.59 -6.69 -4.90
N ILE A 139 -6.08 -6.75 -6.14
CA ILE A 139 -6.64 -7.62 -7.19
C ILE A 139 -6.22 -9.08 -7.03
N LYS A 140 -5.19 -9.35 -6.28
CA LYS A 140 -4.76 -10.73 -5.96
C LYS A 140 -5.87 -11.47 -5.20
N HIS A 141 -6.00 -12.77 -5.45
CA HIS A 141 -6.96 -13.62 -4.73
C HIS A 141 -6.26 -14.72 -3.93
N PRO A 142 -6.38 -14.72 -2.59
CA PRO A 142 -6.96 -13.65 -1.77
C PRO A 142 -6.13 -12.36 -1.85
N SER A 143 -6.77 -11.22 -1.58
CA SER A 143 -6.08 -9.92 -1.50
C SER A 143 -4.96 -9.96 -0.47
N THR A 144 -3.88 -9.21 -0.72
CA THR A 144 -2.69 -9.25 0.13
C THR A 144 -2.29 -7.85 0.60
N ARG A 145 -1.71 -7.80 1.81
CA ARG A 145 -1.12 -6.58 2.36
C ARG A 145 -0.02 -6.03 1.44
N VAL A 146 0.88 -6.91 1.01
CA VAL A 146 2.08 -6.59 0.23
C VAL A 146 1.76 -6.39 -1.25
N ASN A 147 2.66 -5.72 -1.99
CA ASN A 147 2.56 -5.59 -3.44
C ASN A 147 2.91 -6.92 -4.17
N ALA A 148 2.97 -6.89 -5.51
CA ALA A 148 3.26 -8.07 -6.32
C ALA A 148 4.65 -8.67 -6.09
N ARG A 149 5.60 -7.90 -5.53
CA ARG A 149 6.94 -8.38 -5.16
C ARG A 149 7.04 -8.86 -3.71
N GLY A 150 5.92 -8.89 -2.98
CA GLY A 150 5.92 -9.29 -1.57
C GLY A 150 6.47 -8.22 -0.62
N VAL A 151 6.48 -6.96 -1.02
CA VAL A 151 6.98 -5.84 -0.20
C VAL A 151 5.81 -5.13 0.49
N ASP A 152 5.95 -4.91 1.81
CA ASP A 152 5.08 -4.01 2.56
C ASP A 152 5.42 -2.56 2.19
N LEU A 153 4.55 -1.93 1.40
CA LEU A 153 4.79 -0.57 0.90
C LEU A 153 4.91 0.45 2.03
N ASN A 154 4.23 0.21 3.17
CA ASN A 154 4.35 1.05 4.37
C ASN A 154 5.57 0.68 5.26
N ARG A 155 6.57 0.03 4.68
CA ARG A 155 7.91 -0.23 5.22
C ARG A 155 9.02 0.13 4.22
N ASN A 156 8.64 0.67 3.06
CA ASN A 156 9.56 0.92 1.94
C ASN A 156 9.86 2.41 1.69
N PHE A 157 9.37 3.32 2.54
CA PHE A 157 9.71 4.75 2.46
C PHE A 157 11.15 5.02 2.90
N PRO A 158 11.80 6.08 2.36
CA PRO A 158 13.22 6.38 2.60
C PRO A 158 13.41 7.14 3.92
N THR A 159 13.01 6.52 5.04
CA THR A 159 13.27 7.09 6.36
C THR A 159 14.76 7.13 6.66
N SER A 160 15.18 8.13 7.45
CA SER A 160 16.59 8.34 7.81
C SER A 160 17.26 7.11 8.43
N ASP A 161 16.48 6.31 9.15
CA ASP A 161 16.93 5.09 9.81
C ASP A 161 16.74 3.81 8.98
N TRP A 162 16.18 3.89 7.77
CA TRP A 162 15.81 2.71 6.97
C TRP A 162 16.97 1.74 6.77
N LYS A 163 18.12 2.25 6.30
CA LYS A 163 19.30 1.41 5.99
C LYS A 163 19.84 0.70 7.22
N ALA A 164 19.79 1.35 8.38
CA ALA A 164 20.32 0.81 9.61
C ALA A 164 19.35 -0.16 10.31
N LYS A 165 18.02 0.06 10.18
CA LYS A 165 17.05 -0.60 11.05
C LYS A 165 16.02 -1.47 10.34
N SER A 166 15.64 -1.21 9.08
CA SER A 166 14.48 -1.88 8.48
C SER A 166 14.58 -3.38 8.43
N LEU A 167 15.67 -3.94 7.91
CA LEU A 167 15.86 -5.39 7.87
C LEU A 167 16.02 -5.99 9.26
N GLN A 168 16.77 -5.32 10.15
CA GLN A 168 16.92 -5.76 11.52
C GLN A 168 15.58 -5.80 12.26
N TYR A 169 14.77 -4.76 12.11
CA TYR A 169 13.42 -4.71 12.66
C TYR A 169 12.55 -5.84 12.13
N TRP A 170 12.55 -6.07 10.81
CA TRP A 170 11.80 -7.15 10.18
C TRP A 170 12.18 -8.51 10.75
N VAL A 171 13.48 -8.81 10.87
CA VAL A 171 13.95 -10.09 11.42
C VAL A 171 13.64 -10.20 12.91
N GLN A 172 14.04 -9.20 13.72
CA GLN A 172 14.05 -9.33 15.18
C GLN A 172 12.71 -9.03 15.84
N LYS A 173 11.91 -8.12 15.26
CA LYS A 173 10.64 -7.69 15.85
C LYS A 173 9.42 -8.36 15.23
N THR A 174 9.50 -8.75 13.96
CA THR A 174 8.38 -9.40 13.28
C THR A 174 8.61 -10.89 13.03
N GLY A 175 9.77 -11.44 13.39
CA GLY A 175 10.10 -12.83 13.12
C GLY A 175 10.19 -13.15 11.62
N SER A 176 10.59 -12.19 10.81
CA SER A 176 10.63 -12.29 9.35
C SER A 176 9.26 -12.56 8.73
N ASP A 177 8.19 -12.00 9.32
CA ASP A 177 6.84 -12.08 8.76
C ASP A 177 6.85 -11.55 7.31
N PRO A 178 6.52 -12.38 6.30
CA PRO A 178 6.53 -11.96 4.89
C PRO A 178 5.55 -10.82 4.59
N ARG A 179 4.52 -10.66 5.42
CA ARG A 179 3.57 -9.55 5.29
C ARG A 179 4.17 -8.18 5.68
N ARG A 180 5.37 -8.17 6.30
CA ARG A 180 6.05 -6.96 6.79
C ARG A 180 7.42 -6.75 6.19
N TYR A 181 7.72 -7.45 5.08
CA TYR A 181 9.00 -7.34 4.41
C TYR A 181 9.22 -5.93 3.82
N PRO A 182 10.29 -5.21 4.20
CA PRO A 182 10.50 -3.81 3.81
C PRO A 182 11.04 -3.63 2.39
N GLY A 183 11.35 -4.71 1.67
CA GLY A 183 12.05 -4.66 0.39
C GLY A 183 13.58 -4.70 0.53
N GLN A 184 14.28 -4.70 -0.60
CA GLN A 184 15.75 -4.76 -0.63
C GLN A 184 16.42 -3.40 -0.42
N ALA A 185 15.71 -2.32 -0.73
CA ALA A 185 16.16 -0.94 -0.58
C ALA A 185 14.95 -0.02 -0.34
N PRO A 186 15.15 1.15 0.28
CA PRO A 186 14.08 2.14 0.34
C PRO A 186 13.72 2.56 -1.09
N LEU A 187 12.43 2.79 -1.34
CA LEU A 187 11.91 3.12 -2.67
C LEU A 187 12.20 2.06 -3.74
N SER A 188 12.40 0.79 -3.37
CA SER A 188 12.54 -0.29 -4.35
C SER A 188 11.26 -0.49 -5.16
N GLU A 189 10.09 -0.15 -4.62
CA GLU A 189 8.80 -0.41 -5.23
C GLU A 189 8.27 0.80 -6.02
N PRO A 190 7.68 0.60 -7.21
CA PRO A 190 7.15 1.70 -8.02
C PRO A 190 6.01 2.43 -7.32
N GLU A 191 5.18 1.73 -6.56
CA GLU A 191 4.06 2.31 -5.81
C GLU A 191 4.57 3.25 -4.70
N THR A 192 5.60 2.84 -3.96
CA THR A 192 6.20 3.69 -2.92
C THR A 192 6.89 4.91 -3.53
N ARG A 193 7.62 4.73 -4.65
CA ARG A 193 8.20 5.87 -5.39
C ARG A 193 7.13 6.84 -5.87
N TRP A 194 5.98 6.33 -6.30
CA TRP A 194 4.87 7.17 -6.73
C TRP A 194 4.33 8.04 -5.59
N VAL A 195 4.08 7.46 -4.41
CA VAL A 195 3.65 8.22 -3.22
C VAL A 195 4.73 9.21 -2.80
N HIS A 196 6.01 8.78 -2.74
CA HIS A 196 7.14 9.64 -2.42
C HIS A 196 7.21 10.87 -3.34
N ASN A 197 7.06 10.67 -4.66
CA ASN A 197 7.05 11.77 -5.63
C ASN A 197 5.88 12.73 -5.42
N HIS A 198 4.73 12.24 -4.95
CA HIS A 198 3.61 13.10 -4.56
C HIS A 198 3.91 13.90 -3.30
N VAL A 199 4.54 13.32 -2.29
CA VAL A 199 4.96 14.05 -1.08
C VAL A 199 5.95 15.15 -1.45
N ASP A 200 7.01 14.83 -2.20
CA ASP A 200 8.08 15.78 -2.52
C ASP A 200 7.65 16.85 -3.54
N GLY A 201 6.87 16.48 -4.55
CA GLY A 201 6.43 17.40 -5.60
C GLY A 201 5.21 18.25 -5.21
N PHE A 202 4.28 17.71 -4.47
CA PHE A 202 3.07 18.43 -4.01
C PHE A 202 3.36 19.27 -2.78
N LYS A 203 4.28 18.83 -1.91
CA LYS A 203 4.64 19.47 -0.62
C LYS A 203 3.39 19.71 0.22
N PRO A 204 2.74 18.62 0.69
CA PRO A 204 1.53 18.75 1.50
C PRO A 204 1.83 19.38 2.86
N ASP A 205 0.87 20.11 3.39
CA ASP A 205 0.86 20.63 4.77
C ASP A 205 0.30 19.60 5.75
N LEU A 206 -0.39 18.58 5.23
CA LEU A 206 -0.95 17.45 5.96
C LEU A 206 -1.00 16.21 5.06
N ILE A 207 -0.64 15.06 5.63
CA ILE A 207 -0.87 13.75 5.03
C ILE A 207 -1.95 13.02 5.85
N VAL A 208 -2.95 12.44 5.17
CA VAL A 208 -3.93 11.56 5.79
C VAL A 208 -3.80 10.18 5.15
N SER A 209 -3.41 9.19 5.95
CA SER A 209 -3.24 7.80 5.53
C SER A 209 -4.34 6.94 6.12
N VAL A 210 -5.13 6.28 5.24
CA VAL A 210 -6.23 5.44 5.70
C VAL A 210 -5.82 3.97 5.63
N HIS A 211 -6.04 3.28 6.75
CA HIS A 211 -5.71 1.89 7.03
C HIS A 211 -6.86 1.13 7.68
N ALA A 212 -6.69 -0.16 7.92
CA ALA A 212 -7.54 -1.05 8.70
C ALA A 212 -6.72 -2.27 9.18
N PRO A 213 -7.13 -3.04 10.22
CA PRO A 213 -8.41 -3.01 10.93
C PRO A 213 -8.29 -2.63 12.42
N TYR A 214 -7.34 -1.79 12.86
CA TYR A 214 -7.07 -1.60 14.30
C TYR A 214 -8.14 -0.80 15.07
N GLY A 215 -8.95 0.01 14.40
CA GLY A 215 -10.04 0.75 15.03
C GLY A 215 -9.59 1.94 15.87
N VAL A 216 -8.47 2.57 15.54
CA VAL A 216 -7.86 3.69 16.26
C VAL A 216 -7.50 4.84 15.34
N LEU A 217 -7.12 5.96 15.94
CA LEU A 217 -6.50 7.09 15.26
C LEU A 217 -5.04 7.15 15.70
N ASP A 218 -4.11 7.23 14.77
CA ASP A 218 -2.68 7.42 15.04
C ASP A 218 -2.20 8.74 14.42
N PHE A 219 -1.11 9.29 14.94
CA PHE A 219 -0.61 10.59 14.52
C PHE A 219 0.91 10.70 14.69
N ASP A 220 1.58 11.17 13.64
CA ASP A 220 3.00 11.46 13.64
C ASP A 220 3.28 12.92 13.26
N GLY A 221 4.22 13.57 13.95
CA GLY A 221 4.69 14.92 13.65
C GLY A 221 3.95 16.03 14.42
N PRO A 222 4.20 17.32 14.07
CA PRO A 222 3.50 18.48 14.60
C PRO A 222 2.17 18.72 13.88
N PRO A 223 1.23 19.52 14.39
CA PRO A 223 1.01 20.05 15.73
C PRO A 223 0.36 19.02 16.67
N PRO A 224 -0.27 19.44 17.81
CA PRO A 224 -1.01 18.50 18.64
C PRO A 224 -2.07 17.72 17.86
N PRO A 225 -2.14 16.38 18.04
CA PRO A 225 -3.01 15.50 17.28
C PRO A 225 -4.50 15.78 17.46
N PRO A 226 -5.37 15.33 16.54
CA PRO A 226 -6.79 15.20 16.82
C PRO A 226 -6.99 14.13 17.89
N SER A 227 -7.87 14.40 18.88
CA SER A 227 -8.17 13.43 19.94
C SER A 227 -9.05 12.28 19.46
N LYS A 228 -9.79 12.49 18.37
CA LYS A 228 -10.69 11.52 17.74
C LYS A 228 -11.00 11.89 16.30
N LEU A 229 -11.40 10.89 15.51
CA LEU A 229 -12.11 11.07 14.23
C LEU A 229 -13.32 10.12 14.20
N GLY A 230 -14.52 10.66 14.30
CA GLY A 230 -15.73 9.87 14.45
C GLY A 230 -15.70 9.02 15.73
N GLY A 231 -15.75 7.71 15.57
CA GLY A 231 -15.64 6.75 16.67
C GLY A 231 -14.24 6.23 16.95
N LEU A 232 -13.21 6.73 16.23
CA LEU A 232 -11.81 6.35 16.43
C LEU A 232 -11.16 7.31 17.41
N LEU A 233 -10.56 6.76 18.47
CA LEU A 233 -9.84 7.54 19.48
C LEU A 233 -8.34 7.49 19.19
N LEU A 234 -7.63 8.55 19.59
CA LEU A 234 -6.19 8.61 19.48
C LEU A 234 -5.54 7.50 20.34
N ASP A 235 -4.80 6.63 19.67
CA ASP A 235 -3.95 5.61 20.27
C ASP A 235 -2.75 5.39 19.37
N GLN A 236 -1.56 5.74 19.85
CA GLN A 236 -0.35 5.70 19.03
C GLN A 236 0.08 4.28 18.72
N VAL A 237 -0.01 3.90 17.47
CA VAL A 237 0.40 2.57 16.98
C VAL A 237 1.92 2.42 16.95
N GLY A 238 2.63 3.54 16.84
CA GLY A 238 4.09 3.62 16.90
C GLY A 238 4.76 3.88 15.55
N ILE A 239 6.01 4.31 15.64
CA ILE A 239 6.87 4.70 14.52
C ILE A 239 7.70 3.49 14.07
N TYR A 240 7.68 3.19 12.79
CA TYR A 240 8.38 2.04 12.22
C TYR A 240 9.36 2.49 11.12
N PRO A 241 10.56 1.87 11.01
CA PRO A 241 11.47 2.14 9.91
C PRO A 241 10.78 1.91 8.56
N GLY A 242 10.82 2.90 7.69
CA GLY A 242 10.22 2.85 6.36
C GLY A 242 8.71 3.06 6.32
N SER A 243 8.03 3.40 7.42
CA SER A 243 6.61 3.77 7.40
C SER A 243 6.39 5.18 6.87
N LEU A 244 5.19 5.44 6.33
CA LEU A 244 4.81 6.77 5.88
C LEU A 244 4.73 7.76 7.04
N GLY A 245 4.26 7.32 8.22
CA GLY A 245 4.24 8.14 9.44
C GLY A 245 5.62 8.60 9.84
N ASN A 246 6.61 7.69 9.87
CA ASN A 246 8.00 8.04 10.13
C ASN A 246 8.56 8.99 9.06
N TYR A 247 8.38 8.66 7.78
CA TYR A 247 8.85 9.48 6.66
C TYR A 247 8.22 10.89 6.64
N GLY A 248 6.90 10.97 6.73
CA GLY A 248 6.17 12.24 6.70
C GLY A 248 6.31 13.02 8.00
N GLY A 249 5.95 12.38 9.13
CA GLY A 249 5.86 13.03 10.44
C GLY A 249 7.21 13.36 11.07
N VAL A 250 8.17 12.42 11.00
CA VAL A 250 9.48 12.60 11.65
C VAL A 250 10.49 13.23 10.70
N ASP A 251 10.73 12.63 9.52
CA ASP A 251 11.81 13.08 8.65
C ASP A 251 11.45 14.36 7.87
N LYS A 252 10.19 14.51 7.44
CA LYS A 252 9.73 15.68 6.67
C LYS A 252 9.08 16.77 7.52
N ASN A 253 8.82 16.49 8.79
CA ASN A 253 8.09 17.40 9.70
C ASN A 253 6.72 17.85 9.16
N VAL A 254 6.06 16.97 8.39
CA VAL A 254 4.70 17.13 7.87
C VAL A 254 3.78 16.24 8.70
N PRO A 255 2.74 16.77 9.35
CA PRO A 255 1.84 15.95 10.15
C PRO A 255 1.21 14.82 9.33
N VAL A 256 1.18 13.63 9.91
CA VAL A 256 0.53 12.45 9.33
C VAL A 256 -0.57 11.98 10.27
N VAL A 257 -1.82 12.11 9.82
CA VAL A 257 -2.99 11.52 10.48
C VAL A 257 -3.19 10.13 9.89
N THR A 258 -3.03 9.09 10.70
CA THR A 258 -3.30 7.71 10.29
C THR A 258 -4.65 7.27 10.83
N VAL A 259 -5.58 7.01 9.93
CA VAL A 259 -6.94 6.57 10.23
C VAL A 259 -6.99 5.05 10.12
N GLU A 260 -7.00 4.36 11.23
CA GLU A 260 -7.12 2.91 11.31
C GLU A 260 -8.60 2.52 11.50
N LEU A 261 -9.27 2.13 10.42
CA LEU A 261 -10.66 1.71 10.45
C LEU A 261 -10.83 0.42 11.26
N LYS A 262 -12.05 0.16 11.76
CA LYS A 262 -12.34 -1.05 12.57
C LYS A 262 -12.33 -2.34 11.75
N HIS A 263 -12.66 -2.27 10.46
CA HIS A 263 -12.83 -3.44 9.60
C HIS A 263 -12.18 -3.23 8.24
N ALA A 264 -11.46 -4.24 7.76
CA ALA A 264 -10.78 -4.19 6.47
C ALA A 264 -11.74 -4.33 5.26
N ILE A 265 -12.92 -4.93 5.47
CA ILE A 265 -13.88 -5.29 4.40
C ILE A 265 -15.21 -4.57 4.57
N ASP A 266 -15.69 -4.37 5.81
CA ASP A 266 -16.97 -3.75 6.09
C ASP A 266 -16.82 -2.24 6.27
N PRO A 267 -17.28 -1.41 5.32
CA PRO A 267 -17.13 0.04 5.42
C PRO A 267 -17.92 0.62 6.62
N PRO A 268 -17.43 1.72 7.21
CA PRO A 268 -18.19 2.47 8.20
C PRO A 268 -19.54 2.93 7.64
N SER A 269 -20.54 3.05 8.52
CA SER A 269 -21.84 3.62 8.16
C SER A 269 -21.72 5.07 7.66
N ALA A 270 -22.71 5.53 6.88
CA ALA A 270 -22.75 6.92 6.39
C ALA A 270 -22.62 7.94 7.55
N LYS A 271 -23.25 7.66 8.70
CA LYS A 271 -23.17 8.51 9.90
C LYS A 271 -21.76 8.56 10.51
N GLU A 272 -21.03 7.45 10.50
CA GLU A 272 -19.63 7.41 10.96
C GLU A 272 -18.73 8.17 9.99
N LEU A 273 -18.92 8.00 8.68
CA LEU A 273 -18.20 8.73 7.63
C LEU A 273 -18.43 10.25 7.76
N ASP A 274 -19.68 10.69 8.01
CA ASP A 274 -20.01 12.09 8.24
C ASP A 274 -19.25 12.67 9.45
N ARG A 275 -19.25 11.93 10.57
CA ARG A 275 -18.55 12.35 11.77
C ARG A 275 -17.03 12.41 11.58
N MET A 276 -16.45 11.39 10.91
CA MET A 276 -15.01 11.36 10.65
C MET A 276 -14.58 12.56 9.79
N TRP A 277 -15.36 12.86 8.75
CA TRP A 277 -15.10 14.02 7.90
C TRP A 277 -15.24 15.34 8.67
N GLN A 278 -16.30 15.50 9.46
CA GLN A 278 -16.52 16.70 10.25
C GLN A 278 -15.42 16.93 11.30
N ASP A 279 -15.05 15.88 12.06
CA ASP A 279 -13.98 15.96 13.06
C ASP A 279 -12.62 16.31 12.41
N LEU A 280 -12.33 15.73 11.24
CA LEU A 280 -11.11 16.05 10.49
C LEU A 280 -11.09 17.52 10.04
N MET A 281 -12.19 18.01 9.46
CA MET A 281 -12.28 19.40 9.00
C MET A 281 -12.21 20.40 10.14
N GLU A 282 -12.83 20.08 11.28
CA GLU A 282 -12.77 20.91 12.49
C GLU A 282 -11.34 20.98 13.06
N TRP A 283 -10.63 19.85 13.08
CA TRP A 283 -9.23 19.82 13.54
C TRP A 283 -8.32 20.60 12.59
N ILE A 284 -8.48 20.44 11.27
CA ILE A 284 -7.74 21.21 10.26
C ILE A 284 -7.95 22.71 10.46
N ASP A 285 -9.19 23.17 10.59
CA ASP A 285 -9.50 24.59 10.79
C ASP A 285 -8.85 25.15 12.06
N LYS A 286 -8.92 24.40 13.15
CA LYS A 286 -8.40 24.85 14.45
C LYS A 286 -6.87 24.84 14.55
N ARG A 287 -6.21 23.87 13.89
CA ARG A 287 -4.78 23.60 14.13
C ARG A 287 -3.86 23.98 12.99
N LEU A 288 -4.37 24.01 11.77
CA LEU A 288 -3.55 24.28 10.58
C LEU A 288 -3.88 25.62 9.92
N LEU A 289 -5.09 26.18 10.16
CA LEU A 289 -5.52 27.43 9.55
C LEU A 289 -5.57 28.60 10.49
N LYS A 290 -5.73 28.38 11.82
CA LYS A 290 -5.81 29.41 12.85
C LYS A 290 -4.58 29.51 13.74
N SER A 291 -3.56 28.66 13.49
CA SER A 291 -2.29 28.67 14.23
C SER A 291 -1.32 29.74 13.75
#